data_f86fb11ee28c96901ca658e6c14bdd7d
#
_entry.id   f86fb11ee28c96901ca658e6c14bdd7d
#
_cell.length_a   1.000
_cell.length_b   1.000
_cell.length_c   1.000
_cell.angle_alpha   90.00
_cell.angle_beta   90.00
_cell.angle_gamma   90.00
#
_symmetry.space_group_name_H-M   'P 1'
#
loop_
_entity.id
_entity.type
_entity.pdbx_description
1 polymer ?
#
loop_
_entity_poly.entity_id
_entity_poly.type
_entity_poly.pdbx_seq_one_letter_code
_entity_poly.pdbx_strand_id
1 'polypeptide(L)'
;MAGKSGYKLVRLAIREADLPIVNGFLKLESSPYGKIEETPVVMLTDFSDPHTFAWQLCNDWLQEYARALEQFPQLPWKEHTRYLAKVKEADHVHQEPLLLSALDSFSQSLPNHGRSMLLLGLVPRLLCGYDQLEKWLTEFCKSLPSHIALLVIDYTDKEVYSSLASSLKKQCVTINLNNLDMEGAYNELLTQGNPEDSNVKIRKIMVEMGKAASRDQRGKLDNLGERLLDIGRASGQASLWLYTYIVYAGFLFRYKD
;
A
#
# COMPACT_ATOMS: atom_id res chain seq x y z
N MET A 1 0.66 -2.46 -21.13
CA MET A 1 0.22 -1.14 -21.70
C MET A 1 1.14 0.04 -21.33
N ALA A 2 2.32 -0.19 -20.79
CA ALA A 2 3.12 0.86 -20.14
C ALA A 2 4.17 1.57 -21.01
N GLY A 3 4.23 1.37 -22.29
CA GLY A 3 5.39 1.80 -23.09
C GLY A 3 5.46 3.27 -23.51
N LYS A 4 4.46 4.13 -23.32
CA LYS A 4 4.46 5.53 -23.82
C LYS A 4 3.36 6.42 -23.19
N SER A 5 2.84 6.13 -22.04
CA SER A 5 1.81 6.98 -21.45
C SER A 5 2.49 8.14 -20.70
N GLY A 6 2.41 9.35 -21.22
CA GLY A 6 2.82 10.58 -20.54
C GLY A 6 1.89 10.93 -19.38
N TYR A 7 1.42 9.93 -18.61
CA TYR A 7 0.62 10.15 -17.41
C TYR A 7 1.50 10.73 -16.31
N LYS A 8 0.98 11.74 -15.65
CA LYS A 8 1.56 12.41 -14.49
C LYS A 8 0.85 12.02 -13.20
N LEU A 9 -0.41 11.56 -13.32
CA LEU A 9 -1.26 11.22 -12.20
C LEU A 9 -1.98 9.90 -12.46
N VAL A 10 -1.88 8.99 -11.50
CA VAL A 10 -2.71 7.80 -11.37
C VAL A 10 -3.62 8.00 -10.16
N ARG A 11 -4.91 8.10 -10.38
CA ARG A 11 -5.93 8.26 -9.34
C ARG A 11 -6.61 6.93 -9.11
N LEU A 12 -6.46 6.33 -7.94
CA LEU A 12 -7.19 5.14 -7.53
C LEU A 12 -8.48 5.58 -6.83
N ALA A 13 -9.62 5.39 -7.49
CA ALA A 13 -10.93 5.67 -6.92
C ALA A 13 -11.46 4.41 -6.22
N ILE A 14 -11.59 4.47 -4.89
CA ILE A 14 -11.94 3.35 -4.02
C ILE A 14 -13.12 3.70 -3.11
N ARG A 15 -13.76 2.69 -2.52
CA ARG A 15 -14.62 2.90 -1.35
C ARG A 15 -13.74 3.06 -0.11
N GLU A 16 -14.14 3.90 0.85
CA GLU A 16 -13.38 4.11 2.08
C GLU A 16 -13.12 2.79 2.84
N ALA A 17 -14.07 1.87 2.81
CA ALA A 17 -13.92 0.54 3.42
C ALA A 17 -12.81 -0.33 2.78
N ASP A 18 -12.41 -0.05 1.55
CA ASP A 18 -11.39 -0.81 0.82
C ASP A 18 -9.96 -0.27 1.04
N LEU A 19 -9.81 0.87 1.73
CA LEU A 19 -8.51 1.51 1.99
C LEU A 19 -7.47 0.57 2.63
N PRO A 20 -7.80 -0.26 3.63
CA PRO A 20 -6.81 -1.18 4.22
C PRO A 20 -6.24 -2.18 3.21
N ILE A 21 -7.05 -2.61 2.25
CA ILE A 21 -6.67 -3.57 1.20
C ILE A 21 -5.72 -2.89 0.21
N VAL A 22 -6.08 -1.69 -0.24
CA VAL A 22 -5.25 -0.91 -1.18
C VAL A 22 -3.91 -0.57 -0.55
N ASN A 23 -3.88 -0.18 0.72
CA ASN A 23 -2.64 0.05 1.46
C ASN A 23 -1.79 -1.22 1.58
N GLY A 24 -2.42 -2.37 1.85
CA GLY A 24 -1.75 -3.66 1.88
C GLY A 24 -1.15 -4.04 0.52
N PHE A 25 -1.90 -3.80 -0.57
CA PHE A 25 -1.43 -4.00 -1.93
C PHE A 25 -0.23 -3.09 -2.26
N LEU A 26 -0.34 -1.79 -2.01
CA LEU A 26 0.76 -0.85 -2.27
C LEU A 26 2.01 -1.20 -1.46
N LYS A 27 1.85 -1.63 -0.20
CA LYS A 27 2.96 -2.09 0.63
C LYS A 27 3.60 -3.37 0.10
N LEU A 28 2.81 -4.31 -0.42
CA LEU A 28 3.32 -5.52 -1.06
C LEU A 28 4.11 -5.19 -2.32
N GLU A 29 3.53 -4.36 -3.20
CA GLU A 29 4.13 -4.00 -4.48
C GLU A 29 5.40 -3.12 -4.33
N SER A 30 5.50 -2.36 -3.23
CA SER A 30 6.73 -1.63 -2.88
C SER A 30 7.82 -2.50 -2.23
N SER A 31 7.56 -3.78 -2.02
CA SER A 31 8.50 -4.76 -1.47
C SER A 31 9.23 -5.54 -2.58
N PRO A 32 10.30 -6.31 -2.25
CA PRO A 32 10.96 -7.20 -3.21
C PRO A 32 10.06 -8.30 -3.80
N TYR A 33 8.86 -8.48 -3.28
CA TYR A 33 7.86 -9.46 -3.74
C TYR A 33 6.82 -8.87 -4.68
N GLY A 34 6.90 -7.57 -4.98
CA GLY A 34 6.02 -6.89 -5.93
C GLY A 34 6.11 -7.51 -7.33
N LYS A 35 5.00 -7.49 -8.06
CA LYS A 35 4.86 -8.13 -9.39
C LYS A 35 4.44 -7.18 -10.48
N ILE A 36 4.02 -5.96 -10.15
CA ILE A 36 3.72 -4.98 -11.19
C ILE A 36 5.01 -4.53 -11.89
N GLU A 37 4.90 -4.18 -13.16
CA GLU A 37 6.05 -3.74 -13.97
C GLU A 37 6.60 -2.39 -13.51
N GLU A 38 5.73 -1.53 -13.00
CA GLU A 38 6.06 -0.25 -12.41
C GLU A 38 6.71 -0.43 -11.04
N THR A 39 7.54 0.53 -10.64
CA THR A 39 8.14 0.51 -9.30
C THR A 39 7.42 1.50 -8.39
N PRO A 40 6.57 1.05 -7.46
CA PRO A 40 5.93 1.93 -6.50
C PRO A 40 6.89 2.33 -5.37
N VAL A 41 6.90 3.62 -5.06
CA VAL A 41 7.51 4.20 -3.85
C VAL A 41 6.37 4.83 -3.06
N VAL A 42 6.04 4.26 -1.91
CA VAL A 42 4.92 4.74 -1.08
C VAL A 42 5.44 5.59 0.06
N MET A 43 4.95 6.81 0.16
CA MET A 43 5.30 7.77 1.20
C MET A 43 4.08 8.07 2.08
N LEU A 44 4.25 7.95 3.40
CA LEU A 44 3.20 8.10 4.41
C LEU A 44 3.37 9.37 5.24
N THR A 45 4.18 10.31 4.77
CA THR A 45 4.49 11.56 5.47
C THR A 45 3.25 12.42 5.65
N ASP A 46 3.04 12.93 6.87
CA ASP A 46 1.92 13.80 7.21
C ASP A 46 2.00 15.13 6.45
N PHE A 47 0.86 15.61 5.94
CA PHE A 47 0.78 16.90 5.29
C PHE A 47 0.33 17.98 6.29
N SER A 48 1.28 18.77 6.78
CA SER A 48 1.05 19.84 7.75
C SER A 48 1.22 21.25 7.17
N ASP A 49 2.17 21.41 6.24
CA ASP A 49 2.50 22.69 5.62
C ASP A 49 3.02 22.45 4.20
N PRO A 50 2.42 23.10 3.17
CA PRO A 50 2.83 22.93 1.79
C PRO A 50 4.28 23.37 1.52
N HIS A 51 4.82 24.31 2.27
CA HIS A 51 6.18 24.83 2.03
C HIS A 51 7.27 23.85 2.50
N THR A 52 7.00 23.04 3.51
CA THR A 52 7.96 22.10 4.09
C THR A 52 7.72 20.64 3.63
N PHE A 53 6.58 20.37 2.99
CA PHE A 53 6.16 19.01 2.70
C PHE A 53 7.13 18.25 1.79
N ALA A 54 7.68 18.89 0.75
CA ALA A 54 8.66 18.25 -0.12
C ALA A 54 9.93 17.84 0.63
N TRP A 55 10.39 18.70 1.56
CA TRP A 55 11.54 18.38 2.41
C TRP A 55 11.22 17.18 3.32
N GLN A 56 10.06 17.18 3.98
CA GLN A 56 9.62 16.09 4.85
C GLN A 56 9.54 14.76 4.09
N LEU A 57 8.87 14.75 2.92
CA LEU A 57 8.80 13.57 2.05
C LEU A 57 10.19 13.02 1.72
N CYS A 58 11.09 13.91 1.29
CA CYS A 58 12.44 13.53 0.90
C CYS A 58 13.22 12.96 2.09
N ASN A 59 13.17 13.64 3.24
CA ASN A 59 13.85 13.22 4.46
C ASN A 59 13.36 11.86 4.97
N ASP A 60 12.05 11.69 5.09
CA ASP A 60 11.45 10.47 5.62
C ASP A 60 11.74 9.28 4.71
N TRP A 61 11.57 9.46 3.40
CA TRP A 61 11.86 8.43 2.42
C TRP A 61 13.34 8.01 2.42
N LEU A 62 14.28 8.96 2.47
CA LEU A 62 15.70 8.67 2.52
C LEU A 62 16.10 7.93 3.79
N GLN A 63 15.49 8.27 4.93
CA GLN A 63 15.73 7.56 6.18
C GLN A 63 15.17 6.13 6.14
N GLU A 64 13.96 5.94 5.57
CA GLU A 64 13.39 4.60 5.37
C GLU A 64 14.26 3.76 4.43
N TYR A 65 14.75 4.36 3.33
CA TYR A 65 15.65 3.67 2.41
C TYR A 65 16.97 3.26 3.11
N ALA A 66 17.53 4.13 3.93
CA ALA A 66 18.74 3.82 4.70
C ALA A 66 18.51 2.64 5.67
N ARG A 67 17.37 2.61 6.37
CA ARG A 67 16.98 1.46 7.23
C ARG A 67 16.77 0.18 6.42
N ALA A 68 16.16 0.30 5.24
CA ALA A 68 15.96 -0.84 4.36
C ALA A 68 17.30 -1.44 3.88
N LEU A 69 18.32 -0.64 3.66
CA LEU A 69 19.66 -1.11 3.29
C LEU A 69 20.34 -1.96 4.38
N GLU A 70 20.02 -1.73 5.66
CA GLU A 70 20.55 -2.58 6.76
C GLU A 70 20.00 -4.01 6.64
N GLN A 71 18.77 -4.18 6.17
CA GLN A 71 18.14 -5.49 5.98
C GLN A 71 18.40 -6.07 4.58
N PHE A 72 18.51 -5.22 3.58
CA PHE A 72 18.67 -5.56 2.17
C PHE A 72 19.86 -4.83 1.52
N PRO A 73 21.12 -5.22 1.80
CA PRO A 73 22.31 -4.51 1.31
C PRO A 73 22.44 -4.47 -0.22
N GLN A 74 21.70 -5.34 -0.93
CA GLN A 74 21.66 -5.43 -2.38
C GLN A 74 20.82 -4.35 -3.07
N LEU A 75 20.11 -3.50 -2.32
CA LEU A 75 19.30 -2.43 -2.91
C LEU A 75 20.15 -1.54 -3.84
N PRO A 76 19.63 -1.17 -5.03
CA PRO A 76 20.47 -0.70 -6.12
C PRO A 76 20.96 0.74 -5.98
N TRP A 77 20.26 1.59 -5.23
CA TRP A 77 20.52 3.03 -5.19
C TRP A 77 21.71 3.40 -4.30
N LYS A 78 22.88 3.56 -4.92
CA LYS A 78 24.14 3.87 -4.21
C LYS A 78 24.25 5.34 -3.79
N GLU A 79 23.56 6.25 -4.49
CA GLU A 79 23.67 7.70 -4.24
C GLU A 79 22.82 8.19 -3.06
N HIS A 80 22.06 7.34 -2.38
CA HIS A 80 21.19 7.73 -1.27
C HIS A 80 21.91 8.52 -0.17
N THR A 81 23.15 8.17 0.14
CA THR A 81 23.96 8.88 1.17
C THR A 81 24.25 10.33 0.81
N ARG A 82 24.47 10.61 -0.49
CA ARG A 82 24.65 11.96 -1.01
C ARG A 82 23.37 12.79 -0.84
N TYR A 83 22.20 12.19 -1.07
CA TYR A 83 20.92 12.88 -0.88
C TYR A 83 20.58 13.05 0.59
N LEU A 84 20.92 12.10 1.46
CA LEU A 84 20.80 12.27 2.91
C LEU A 84 21.64 13.47 3.43
N ALA A 85 22.85 13.65 2.93
CA ALA A 85 23.67 14.79 3.27
C ALA A 85 23.01 16.12 2.80
N LYS A 86 22.56 16.17 1.54
CA LYS A 86 21.88 17.34 0.98
C LYS A 86 20.63 17.73 1.77
N VAL A 87 19.80 16.77 2.19
CA VAL A 87 18.57 17.04 2.97
C VAL A 87 18.91 17.65 4.33
N LYS A 88 20.02 17.19 4.97
CA LYS A 88 20.46 17.73 6.27
C LYS A 88 20.98 19.18 6.18
N GLU A 89 21.55 19.55 5.04
CA GLU A 89 22.12 20.87 4.78
C GLU A 89 21.10 21.85 4.18
N ALA A 90 20.02 21.33 3.61
CA ALA A 90 19.00 22.16 2.94
C ALA A 90 18.11 22.91 3.93
N ASP A 91 17.67 24.10 3.51
CA ASP A 91 16.51 24.73 4.14
C ASP A 91 15.30 23.83 4.05
N HIS A 92 14.43 23.88 5.06
CA HIS A 92 13.26 22.99 5.11
C HIS A 92 12.14 23.41 4.14
N VAL A 93 12.25 24.54 3.49
CA VAL A 93 11.18 25.13 2.65
C VAL A 93 11.50 24.98 1.15
N HIS A 94 10.45 24.76 0.34
CA HIS A 94 10.52 24.74 -1.13
C HIS A 94 11.56 23.74 -1.70
N GLN A 95 11.59 22.53 -1.14
CA GLN A 95 12.55 21.49 -1.54
C GLN A 95 12.02 20.51 -2.59
N GLU A 96 11.01 20.93 -3.39
CA GLU A 96 10.54 20.16 -4.54
C GLU A 96 11.67 19.77 -5.52
N PRO A 97 12.63 20.66 -5.85
CA PRO A 97 13.74 20.31 -6.72
C PRO A 97 14.64 19.21 -6.13
N LEU A 98 14.87 19.23 -4.81
CA LEU A 98 15.65 18.20 -4.15
C LEU A 98 14.94 16.85 -4.16
N LEU A 99 13.66 16.83 -3.84
CA LEU A 99 12.82 15.63 -3.90
C LEU A 99 12.80 15.04 -5.33
N LEU A 100 12.56 15.87 -6.34
CA LEU A 100 12.55 15.47 -7.75
C LEU A 100 13.91 14.90 -8.18
N SER A 101 15.01 15.55 -7.81
CA SER A 101 16.37 15.09 -8.11
C SER A 101 16.68 13.74 -7.44
N ALA A 102 16.21 13.53 -6.21
CA ALA A 102 16.38 12.26 -5.52
C ALA A 102 15.56 11.14 -6.18
N LEU A 103 14.30 11.40 -6.53
CA LEU A 103 13.43 10.45 -7.23
C LEU A 103 13.98 10.08 -8.61
N ASP A 104 14.50 11.05 -9.37
CA ASP A 104 15.12 10.81 -10.66
C ASP A 104 16.37 9.93 -10.54
N SER A 105 17.27 10.25 -9.60
CA SER A 105 18.46 9.44 -9.30
C SER A 105 18.09 8.02 -8.87
N PHE A 106 17.07 7.88 -8.03
CA PHE A 106 16.56 6.56 -7.64
C PHE A 106 16.05 5.78 -8.84
N SER A 107 15.19 6.40 -9.66
CA SER A 107 14.65 5.78 -10.87
C SER A 107 15.75 5.29 -11.81
N GLN A 108 16.84 6.08 -11.99
CA GLN A 108 17.99 5.69 -12.80
C GLN A 108 18.75 4.49 -12.24
N SER A 109 18.69 4.24 -10.95
CA SER A 109 19.34 3.09 -10.31
C SER A 109 18.58 1.76 -10.48
N LEU A 110 17.32 1.81 -10.91
CA LEU A 110 16.48 0.63 -11.05
C LEU A 110 16.87 -0.20 -12.28
N PRO A 111 16.81 -1.54 -12.21
CA PRO A 111 17.18 -2.43 -13.32
C PRO A 111 16.35 -2.19 -14.60
N ASN A 112 15.10 -1.75 -14.43
CA ASN A 112 14.14 -1.50 -15.50
C ASN A 112 14.05 -0.01 -15.90
N HIS A 113 15.04 0.80 -15.53
CA HIS A 113 15.06 2.21 -15.92
C HIS A 113 14.83 2.40 -17.42
N GLY A 114 13.93 3.32 -17.76
CA GLY A 114 13.53 3.61 -19.14
C GLY A 114 12.51 2.64 -19.76
N ARG A 115 12.16 1.54 -19.09
CA ARG A 115 11.12 0.58 -19.51
C ARG A 115 9.86 0.68 -18.64
N SER A 116 10.03 0.88 -17.35
CA SER A 116 8.95 1.01 -16.37
C SER A 116 8.89 2.43 -15.80
N MET A 117 7.73 2.81 -15.30
CA MET A 117 7.47 4.08 -14.65
C MET A 117 7.69 3.96 -13.14
N LEU A 118 8.27 4.99 -12.53
CA LEU A 118 8.28 5.13 -11.08
C LEU A 118 6.92 5.69 -10.64
N LEU A 119 6.22 4.98 -9.77
CA LEU A 119 4.95 5.42 -9.19
C LEU A 119 5.19 5.94 -7.78
N LEU A 120 5.08 7.26 -7.60
CA LEU A 120 5.15 7.89 -6.30
C LEU A 120 3.77 7.87 -5.64
N GLY A 121 3.53 6.90 -4.77
CA GLY A 121 2.31 6.79 -3.99
C GLY A 121 2.33 7.72 -2.78
N LEU A 122 1.47 8.75 -2.76
CA LEU A 122 1.30 9.62 -1.60
C LEU A 122 0.02 9.25 -0.87
N VAL A 123 0.16 8.87 0.40
CA VAL A 123 -0.95 8.53 1.32
C VAL A 123 -0.79 9.37 2.60
N PRO A 124 -0.85 10.71 2.51
CA PRO A 124 -0.63 11.57 3.66
C PRO A 124 -1.82 11.54 4.62
N ARG A 125 -1.53 11.56 5.92
CA ARG A 125 -2.53 12.02 6.89
C ARG A 125 -2.57 13.53 6.85
N LEU A 126 -3.76 14.10 6.69
CA LEU A 126 -3.94 15.54 6.60
C LEU A 126 -3.99 16.16 7.99
N LEU A 127 -3.10 17.10 8.24
CA LEU A 127 -3.09 17.96 9.43
C LEU A 127 -3.52 19.40 9.10
N CYS A 128 -3.69 19.70 7.80
CA CYS A 128 -4.24 20.96 7.29
C CYS A 128 -5.23 20.71 6.14
N GLY A 129 -5.74 21.76 5.50
CA GLY A 129 -6.83 21.66 4.52
C GLY A 129 -6.46 20.93 3.23
N TYR A 130 -7.42 20.19 2.67
CA TYR A 130 -7.31 19.51 1.36
C TYR A 130 -6.92 20.46 0.23
N ASP A 131 -7.44 21.69 0.22
CA ASP A 131 -7.16 22.68 -0.83
C ASP A 131 -5.68 23.01 -0.95
N GLN A 132 -4.96 23.02 0.16
CA GLN A 132 -3.52 23.29 0.17
C GLN A 132 -2.74 22.11 -0.40
N LEU A 133 -3.13 20.88 -0.03
CA LEU A 133 -2.54 19.68 -0.61
C LEU A 133 -2.81 19.60 -2.11
N GLU A 134 -4.05 19.83 -2.56
CA GLU A 134 -4.40 19.77 -3.97
C GLU A 134 -3.61 20.78 -4.82
N LYS A 135 -3.45 22.01 -4.32
CA LYS A 135 -2.59 23.03 -4.97
C LYS A 135 -1.15 22.55 -5.09
N TRP A 136 -0.58 22.06 -3.99
CA TRP A 136 0.78 21.54 -3.98
C TRP A 136 0.93 20.36 -4.96
N LEU A 137 0.02 19.38 -4.94
CA LEU A 137 0.02 18.25 -5.87
C LEU A 137 -0.07 18.69 -7.33
N THR A 138 -0.88 19.72 -7.61
CA THR A 138 -1.05 20.27 -8.98
C THR A 138 0.27 20.82 -9.52
N GLU A 139 0.97 21.62 -8.73
CA GLU A 139 2.26 22.19 -9.15
C GLU A 139 3.36 21.12 -9.20
N PHE A 140 3.37 20.22 -8.24
CA PHE A 140 4.32 19.11 -8.21
C PHE A 140 4.17 18.18 -9.42
N CYS A 141 2.94 17.82 -9.79
CA CYS A 141 2.67 16.99 -10.99
C CYS A 141 3.20 17.64 -12.28
N LYS A 142 3.09 18.99 -12.41
CA LYS A 142 3.63 19.70 -13.59
C LYS A 142 5.15 19.54 -13.71
N SER A 143 5.83 19.48 -12.58
CA SER A 143 7.30 19.40 -12.48
C SER A 143 7.85 17.97 -12.59
N LEU A 144 7.00 16.93 -12.50
CA LEU A 144 7.44 15.54 -12.58
C LEU A 144 8.09 15.22 -13.92
N PRO A 145 9.22 14.49 -13.97
CA PRO A 145 9.76 13.89 -15.19
C PRO A 145 8.75 12.94 -15.85
N SER A 146 8.92 12.67 -17.16
CA SER A 146 7.97 11.83 -17.91
C SER A 146 7.94 10.35 -17.49
N HIS A 147 8.96 9.89 -16.78
CA HIS A 147 9.10 8.52 -16.26
C HIS A 147 8.68 8.39 -14.80
N ILE A 148 8.15 9.45 -14.20
CA ILE A 148 7.63 9.45 -12.83
C ILE A 148 6.18 9.91 -12.87
N ALA A 149 5.30 9.16 -12.23
CA ALA A 149 3.91 9.54 -12.02
C ALA A 149 3.56 9.54 -10.52
N LEU A 150 2.68 10.45 -10.15
CA LEU A 150 2.06 10.47 -8.83
C LEU A 150 0.91 9.47 -8.78
N LEU A 151 0.81 8.71 -7.70
CA LEU A 151 -0.34 7.87 -7.39
C LEU A 151 -1.02 8.41 -6.15
N VAL A 152 -2.32 8.69 -6.26
CA VAL A 152 -3.16 9.15 -5.15
C VAL A 152 -4.35 8.22 -4.96
N ILE A 153 -4.76 8.05 -3.71
CA ILE A 153 -5.98 7.32 -3.36
C ILE A 153 -7.09 8.34 -3.18
N ASP A 154 -8.18 8.16 -3.89
CA ASP A 154 -9.37 9.00 -3.79
C ASP A 154 -10.60 8.17 -3.45
N TYR A 155 -11.64 8.81 -2.92
CA TYR A 155 -12.85 8.13 -2.50
C TYR A 155 -13.99 8.40 -3.48
N THR A 156 -14.70 7.35 -3.88
CA THR A 156 -15.77 7.43 -4.88
C THR A 156 -16.97 8.25 -4.43
N ASP A 157 -17.15 8.41 -3.13
CA ASP A 157 -18.23 9.19 -2.51
C ASP A 157 -17.85 10.65 -2.20
N LYS A 158 -16.56 10.98 -2.17
CA LYS A 158 -16.08 12.33 -1.83
C LYS A 158 -15.29 13.03 -2.94
N GLU A 159 -14.70 12.26 -3.85
CA GLU A 159 -13.90 12.71 -5.01
C GLU A 159 -12.97 13.91 -4.74
N VAL A 160 -12.13 13.79 -3.71
CA VAL A 160 -11.29 14.89 -3.21
C VAL A 160 -10.33 15.45 -4.27
N TYR A 161 -9.84 14.58 -5.19
CA TYR A 161 -8.88 14.96 -6.23
C TYR A 161 -9.49 15.14 -7.61
N SER A 162 -10.79 15.43 -7.71
CA SER A 162 -11.48 15.64 -8.99
C SER A 162 -10.99 16.87 -9.74
N SER A 163 -10.69 17.98 -9.05
CA SER A 163 -10.11 19.19 -9.64
C SER A 163 -8.70 18.95 -10.15
N LEU A 164 -7.85 18.28 -9.38
CA LEU A 164 -6.50 17.88 -9.79
C LEU A 164 -6.55 17.01 -11.06
N ALA A 165 -7.40 15.98 -11.09
CA ALA A 165 -7.57 15.11 -12.26
C ALA A 165 -8.04 15.90 -13.49
N SER A 166 -9.00 16.83 -13.30
CA SER A 166 -9.51 17.69 -14.36
C SER A 166 -8.45 18.66 -14.91
N SER A 167 -7.56 19.17 -14.05
CA SER A 167 -6.49 20.09 -14.45
C SER A 167 -5.44 19.39 -15.34
N LEU A 168 -5.16 18.11 -15.08
CA LEU A 168 -4.17 17.31 -15.79
C LEU A 168 -4.73 16.64 -17.08
N LYS A 169 -6.05 16.59 -17.24
CA LYS A 169 -6.74 16.09 -18.45
C LYS A 169 -6.17 14.71 -18.92
N LYS A 170 -5.57 14.69 -20.10
CA LYS A 170 -5.00 13.47 -20.73
C LYS A 170 -3.79 12.91 -19.98
N GLN A 171 -3.20 13.67 -19.07
CA GLN A 171 -2.09 13.21 -18.24
C GLN A 171 -2.55 12.55 -16.93
N CYS A 172 -3.86 12.45 -16.69
CA CYS A 172 -4.44 11.73 -15.58
C CYS A 172 -5.13 10.45 -16.06
N VAL A 173 -4.88 9.34 -15.37
CA VAL A 173 -5.67 8.12 -15.49
C VAL A 173 -6.38 7.84 -14.17
N THR A 174 -7.68 7.60 -14.24
CA THR A 174 -8.46 7.15 -13.07
C THR A 174 -8.73 5.66 -13.20
N ILE A 175 -8.32 4.91 -12.19
CA ILE A 175 -8.60 3.48 -12.05
C ILE A 175 -9.67 3.35 -10.97
N ASN A 176 -10.83 2.84 -11.37
CA ASN A 176 -11.96 2.66 -10.46
C ASN A 176 -11.96 1.24 -9.91
N LEU A 177 -11.79 1.12 -8.59
CA LEU A 177 -11.71 -0.15 -7.87
C LEU A 177 -12.99 -0.49 -7.09
N ASN A 178 -14.13 0.11 -7.44
CA ASN A 178 -15.40 -0.06 -6.71
C ASN A 178 -15.93 -1.49 -6.66
N ASN A 179 -15.47 -2.35 -7.54
CA ASN A 179 -15.94 -3.74 -7.67
C ASN A 179 -14.83 -4.75 -7.35
N LEU A 180 -14.01 -4.47 -6.34
CA LEU A 180 -13.10 -5.49 -5.83
C LEU A 180 -13.94 -6.65 -5.29
N ASP A 181 -13.97 -7.77 -6.04
CA ASP A 181 -14.59 -9.01 -5.57
C ASP A 181 -13.69 -9.67 -4.52
N MET A 182 -13.68 -9.06 -3.33
CA MET A 182 -12.90 -9.57 -2.21
C MET A 182 -13.39 -10.94 -1.77
N GLU A 183 -14.68 -11.21 -1.88
CA GLU A 183 -15.23 -12.51 -1.53
C GLU A 183 -14.78 -13.58 -2.52
N GLY A 184 -14.78 -13.29 -3.81
CA GLY A 184 -14.22 -14.16 -4.85
C GLY A 184 -12.73 -14.38 -4.67
N ALA A 185 -11.95 -13.33 -4.43
CA ALA A 185 -10.51 -13.42 -4.19
C ALA A 185 -10.18 -14.26 -2.93
N TYR A 186 -10.91 -14.06 -1.83
CA TYR A 186 -10.77 -14.92 -0.66
C TYR A 186 -11.13 -16.36 -0.94
N ASN A 187 -12.22 -16.62 -1.68
CA ASN A 187 -12.62 -17.98 -2.05
C ASN A 187 -11.57 -18.63 -2.95
N GLU A 188 -10.97 -17.90 -3.88
CA GLU A 188 -9.89 -18.40 -4.73
C GLU A 188 -8.67 -18.76 -3.90
N LEU A 189 -8.20 -17.89 -3.00
CA LEU A 189 -7.10 -18.16 -2.07
C LEU A 189 -7.38 -19.39 -1.18
N LEU A 190 -8.63 -19.55 -0.75
CA LEU A 190 -9.03 -20.70 0.09
C LEU A 190 -9.05 -22.00 -0.68
N THR A 191 -9.32 -21.96 -1.99
CA THR A 191 -9.37 -23.15 -2.85
C THR A 191 -7.99 -23.52 -3.42
N GLN A 192 -6.99 -22.61 -3.33
CA GLN A 192 -5.62 -22.92 -3.73
C GLN A 192 -5.00 -23.97 -2.81
N GLY A 193 -4.63 -25.12 -3.37
CA GLY A 193 -4.01 -26.25 -2.69
C GLY A 193 -4.89 -27.50 -2.63
N ASN A 194 -4.37 -28.55 -2.02
CA ASN A 194 -5.11 -29.79 -1.86
C ASN A 194 -6.24 -29.60 -0.83
N PRO A 195 -7.52 -29.82 -1.19
CA PRO A 195 -8.67 -29.67 -0.28
C PRO A 195 -8.57 -30.53 0.99
N GLU A 196 -7.81 -31.63 0.93
CA GLU A 196 -7.59 -32.52 2.07
C GLU A 196 -6.48 -32.02 3.02
N ASP A 197 -5.69 -31.04 2.61
CA ASP A 197 -4.65 -30.46 3.47
C ASP A 197 -5.29 -29.73 4.67
N SER A 198 -4.80 -30.07 5.88
CA SER A 198 -5.26 -29.45 7.12
C SER A 198 -5.12 -27.92 7.10
N ASN A 199 -4.09 -27.38 6.48
CA ASN A 199 -3.90 -25.92 6.36
C ASN A 199 -4.98 -25.29 5.48
N VAL A 200 -5.42 -25.95 4.40
CA VAL A 200 -6.51 -25.45 3.55
C VAL A 200 -7.83 -25.49 4.30
N LYS A 201 -8.10 -26.59 5.03
CA LYS A 201 -9.30 -26.73 5.87
C LYS A 201 -9.36 -25.65 6.96
N ILE A 202 -8.24 -25.40 7.64
CA ILE A 202 -8.11 -24.34 8.66
C ILE A 202 -8.40 -22.97 8.07
N ARG A 203 -7.78 -22.60 6.94
CA ARG A 203 -8.02 -21.31 6.28
C ARG A 203 -9.50 -21.09 5.95
N LYS A 204 -10.18 -22.09 5.41
CA LYS A 204 -11.63 -22.02 5.11
C LYS A 204 -12.44 -21.73 6.37
N ILE A 205 -12.21 -22.47 7.45
CA ILE A 205 -12.92 -22.26 8.72
C ILE A 205 -12.65 -20.87 9.27
N MET A 206 -11.40 -20.38 9.23
CA MET A 206 -11.08 -19.04 9.73
C MET A 206 -11.85 -17.93 8.99
N VAL A 207 -12.03 -18.04 7.68
CA VAL A 207 -12.82 -17.07 6.92
C VAL A 207 -14.31 -17.16 7.30
N GLU A 208 -14.85 -18.37 7.46
CA GLU A 208 -16.22 -18.54 7.94
C GLU A 208 -16.42 -17.99 9.36
N MET A 209 -15.44 -18.17 10.25
CA MET A 209 -15.42 -17.57 11.59
C MET A 209 -15.41 -16.06 11.53
N GLY A 210 -14.61 -15.45 10.63
CA GLY A 210 -14.60 -14.00 10.41
C GLY A 210 -15.96 -13.48 9.96
N LYS A 211 -16.62 -14.19 9.01
CA LYS A 211 -17.99 -13.86 8.57
C LYS A 211 -19.03 -14.01 9.69
N ALA A 212 -18.93 -15.05 10.51
CA ALA A 212 -19.81 -15.25 11.66
C ALA A 212 -19.62 -14.17 12.72
N ALA A 213 -18.36 -13.81 13.02
CA ALA A 213 -18.01 -12.75 13.97
C ALA A 213 -18.49 -11.37 13.50
N SER A 214 -18.37 -11.04 12.21
CA SER A 214 -18.84 -9.76 11.65
C SER A 214 -20.36 -9.61 11.70
N ARG A 215 -21.08 -10.72 11.70
CA ARG A 215 -22.56 -10.79 11.77
C ARG A 215 -23.09 -11.06 13.16
N ASP A 216 -22.23 -11.03 14.17
CA ASP A 216 -22.54 -11.32 15.57
C ASP A 216 -23.23 -12.69 15.80
N GLN A 217 -22.84 -13.70 15.02
CA GLN A 217 -23.39 -15.05 15.05
C GLN A 217 -22.57 -15.95 16.00
N ARG A 218 -22.62 -15.69 17.32
CA ARG A 218 -21.80 -16.38 18.31
C ARG A 218 -21.93 -17.90 18.25
N GLY A 219 -23.14 -18.46 18.22
CA GLY A 219 -23.32 -19.92 18.16
C GLY A 219 -22.71 -20.57 16.92
N LYS A 220 -22.74 -19.89 15.77
CA LYS A 220 -22.05 -20.36 14.55
C LYS A 220 -20.53 -20.27 14.73
N LEU A 221 -20.02 -19.21 15.39
CA LEU A 221 -18.60 -19.05 15.65
C LEU A 221 -18.08 -20.18 16.57
N ASP A 222 -18.82 -20.51 17.63
CA ASP A 222 -18.43 -21.58 18.55
C ASP A 222 -18.36 -22.95 17.84
N ASN A 223 -19.36 -23.29 17.04
CA ASN A 223 -19.34 -24.52 16.23
C ASN A 223 -18.16 -24.58 15.24
N LEU A 224 -17.81 -23.45 14.61
CA LEU A 224 -16.68 -23.37 13.71
C LEU A 224 -15.35 -23.48 14.48
N GLY A 225 -15.29 -22.91 15.68
CA GLY A 225 -14.14 -22.99 16.58
C GLY A 225 -13.85 -24.43 17.00
N GLU A 226 -14.87 -25.19 17.39
CA GLU A 226 -14.73 -26.63 17.74
C GLU A 226 -14.20 -27.42 16.54
N ARG A 227 -14.78 -27.24 15.36
CA ARG A 227 -14.28 -27.88 14.13
C ARG A 227 -12.84 -27.51 13.80
N LEU A 228 -12.44 -26.26 14.04
CA LEU A 228 -11.06 -25.79 13.86
C LEU A 228 -10.11 -26.55 14.79
N LEU A 229 -10.48 -26.71 16.07
CA LEU A 229 -9.69 -27.45 17.05
C LEU A 229 -9.56 -28.92 16.69
N ASP A 230 -10.62 -29.56 16.19
CA ASP A 230 -10.60 -30.95 15.77
C ASP A 230 -9.65 -31.20 14.60
N ILE A 231 -9.61 -30.29 13.62
CA ILE A 231 -8.64 -30.37 12.50
C ILE A 231 -7.21 -30.20 13.02
N GLY A 232 -6.99 -29.26 13.95
CA GLY A 232 -5.68 -29.08 14.58
C GLY A 232 -5.21 -30.34 15.28
N ARG A 233 -6.07 -30.98 16.07
CA ARG A 233 -5.77 -32.26 16.74
C ARG A 233 -5.51 -33.38 15.77
N ALA A 234 -6.35 -33.52 14.74
CA ALA A 234 -6.24 -34.60 13.75
C ALA A 234 -4.99 -34.49 12.86
N SER A 235 -4.40 -33.30 12.75
CA SER A 235 -3.18 -33.07 11.96
C SER A 235 -1.93 -33.79 12.48
N GLY A 236 -1.92 -34.15 13.75
CA GLY A 236 -0.74 -34.74 14.41
C GLY A 236 0.44 -33.75 14.62
N GLN A 237 0.30 -32.49 14.24
CA GLN A 237 1.33 -31.47 14.35
C GLN A 237 1.05 -30.53 15.55
N ALA A 238 1.91 -30.55 16.56
CA ALA A 238 1.74 -29.75 17.78
C ALA A 238 1.66 -28.23 17.48
N SER A 239 2.43 -27.74 16.53
CA SER A 239 2.41 -26.33 16.09
C SER A 239 1.07 -25.95 15.48
N LEU A 240 0.48 -26.78 14.65
CA LEU A 240 -0.80 -26.53 14.01
C LEU A 240 -1.94 -26.60 15.01
N TRP A 241 -1.87 -27.54 15.95
CA TRP A 241 -2.80 -27.65 17.07
C TRP A 241 -2.78 -26.37 17.92
N LEU A 242 -1.59 -25.93 18.37
CA LEU A 242 -1.47 -24.69 19.14
C LEU A 242 -2.01 -23.48 18.36
N TYR A 243 -1.70 -23.39 17.08
CA TYR A 243 -2.19 -22.33 16.21
C TYR A 243 -3.72 -22.25 16.19
N THR A 244 -4.42 -23.40 16.09
CA THR A 244 -5.90 -23.40 16.09
C THR A 244 -6.49 -22.88 17.39
N TYR A 245 -5.87 -23.16 18.54
CA TYR A 245 -6.29 -22.58 19.84
C TYR A 245 -6.12 -21.07 19.88
N ILE A 246 -4.97 -20.55 19.43
CA ILE A 246 -4.69 -19.11 19.41
C ILE A 246 -5.71 -18.39 18.53
N VAL A 247 -6.00 -18.95 17.35
CA VAL A 247 -6.97 -18.38 16.42
C VAL A 247 -8.36 -18.34 17.04
N TYR A 248 -8.84 -19.44 17.59
CA TYR A 248 -10.18 -19.49 18.19
C TYR A 248 -10.28 -18.55 19.40
N ALA A 249 -9.28 -18.54 20.28
CA ALA A 249 -9.23 -17.61 21.40
C ALA A 249 -9.28 -16.15 20.93
N GLY A 250 -8.57 -15.79 19.84
CA GLY A 250 -8.61 -14.45 19.25
C GLY A 250 -10.02 -14.01 18.86
N PHE A 251 -10.81 -14.91 18.27
CA PHE A 251 -12.21 -14.62 17.95
C PHE A 251 -13.09 -14.47 19.19
N LEU A 252 -12.84 -15.26 20.23
CA LEU A 252 -13.60 -15.20 21.49
C LEU A 252 -13.35 -13.91 22.29
N PHE A 253 -12.16 -13.30 22.16
CA PHE A 253 -11.87 -12.02 22.80
C PHE A 253 -12.84 -10.90 22.42
N ARG A 254 -13.42 -10.97 21.22
CA ARG A 254 -14.43 -10.00 20.77
C ARG A 254 -15.71 -10.02 21.63
N TYR A 255 -16.03 -11.13 22.27
CA TYR A 255 -17.25 -11.36 23.05
C TYR A 255 -16.99 -11.33 24.56
N LYS A 256 -15.81 -10.87 25.00
CA LYS A 256 -15.58 -10.58 26.42
C LYS A 256 -16.16 -9.22 26.75
N ASP A 257 -17.13 -9.20 27.65
CA ASP A 257 -17.62 -8.03 28.36
C ASP A 257 -16.56 -7.56 29.38
#